data_8226dcda02d34eb6e3f48eb0b1a26e12
#
_entry.id   8226dcda02d34eb6e3f48eb0b1a26e12
#
_cell.length_a   1.000
_cell.length_b   1.000
_cell.length_c   1.000
_cell.angle_alpha   90.00
_cell.angle_beta   90.00
_cell.angle_gamma   90.00
#
_symmetry.space_group_name_H-M   'P 1'
#
loop_
_entity.id
_entity.type
_entity.pdbx_description
1 polymer ?
#
loop_
_entity_poly.entity_id
_entity_poly.type
_entity_poly.pdbx_seq_one_letter_code
_entity_poly.pdbx_strand_id
1 'polypeptide(L)'
;ITGSVAARAALALGAQVKIFDHDINKLRKIQHYLGQQIFTSVIHPTVLFRALASADAIIGNLRYINGSERFMVSEELVKTMKKGSVIVDLSVDQGGCFETSECRNLSNPVFEKFGIIHYCVPNISARVGRTSSMALSNIFTPIILKIGESGSVKQSIADSSGFRHGAFVFNGVMVNRLIGDYFGISSNDIGLLLAGF
;
A
#
# COMPACT_ATOMS: atom_id res chain seq x y z
N ILE A 1 1.94 -4.25 6.83
CA ILE A 1 3.40 -4.53 6.87
C ILE A 1 4.18 -3.21 6.82
N THR A 2 4.05 -2.39 5.79
CA THR A 2 4.84 -1.16 5.60
C THR A 2 4.70 -0.19 6.78
N GLY A 3 3.47 0.09 7.23
CA GLY A 3 3.22 0.97 8.37
C GLY A 3 3.85 0.46 9.68
N SER A 4 3.89 -0.86 9.92
CA SER A 4 4.53 -1.42 11.12
C SER A 4 6.05 -1.29 11.10
N VAL A 5 6.68 -1.44 9.94
CA VAL A 5 8.12 -1.21 9.78
C VAL A 5 8.47 0.26 9.96
N ALA A 6 7.69 1.16 9.37
CA ALA A 6 7.85 2.61 9.53
C ALA A 6 7.69 3.05 11.01
N ALA A 7 6.68 2.52 11.70
CA ALA A 7 6.47 2.79 13.12
C ALA A 7 7.65 2.32 13.98
N ARG A 8 8.18 1.12 13.72
CA ARG A 8 9.35 0.59 14.43
C ARG A 8 10.59 1.45 14.20
N ALA A 9 10.82 1.90 12.97
CA ALA A 9 11.93 2.78 12.65
C ALA A 9 11.80 4.14 13.34
N ALA A 10 10.62 4.74 13.32
CA ALA A 10 10.36 6.02 14.00
C ALA A 10 10.56 5.93 15.52
N LEU A 11 10.07 4.85 16.15
CA LEU A 11 10.27 4.61 17.58
C LEU A 11 11.77 4.45 17.93
N ALA A 12 12.52 3.74 17.10
CA ALA A 12 13.96 3.57 17.29
C ALA A 12 14.74 4.90 17.18
N LEU A 13 14.19 5.87 16.45
CA LEU A 13 14.71 7.24 16.37
C LEU A 13 14.20 8.16 17.49
N GLY A 14 13.44 7.63 18.46
CA GLY A 14 12.93 8.40 19.59
C GLY A 14 11.63 9.18 19.31
N ALA A 15 10.95 8.94 18.19
CA ALA A 15 9.71 9.62 17.87
C ALA A 15 8.53 9.09 18.72
N GLN A 16 7.59 9.98 19.06
CA GLN A 16 6.28 9.58 19.55
C GLN A 16 5.41 9.11 18.38
N VAL A 17 5.00 7.87 18.40
CA VAL A 17 4.23 7.27 17.30
C VAL A 17 2.78 7.07 17.70
N LYS A 18 1.86 7.48 16.81
CA LYS A 18 0.42 7.18 16.88
C LYS A 18 0.03 6.40 15.63
N ILE A 19 -0.71 5.31 15.80
CA ILE A 19 -1.12 4.44 14.69
C ILE A 19 -2.63 4.40 14.57
N PHE A 20 -3.11 4.55 13.35
CA PHE A 20 -4.51 4.49 12.98
C PHE A 20 -4.73 3.39 11.93
N ASP A 21 -5.77 2.58 12.10
CA ASP A 21 -6.24 1.63 11.10
C ASP A 21 -7.76 1.44 11.27
N HIS A 22 -8.46 0.95 10.28
CA HIS A 22 -9.87 0.56 10.39
C HIS A 22 -10.05 -0.74 11.19
N ASP A 23 -9.04 -1.61 11.14
CA ASP A 23 -9.10 -2.96 11.73
C ASP A 23 -8.44 -3.00 13.10
N ILE A 24 -9.24 -3.17 14.14
CA ILE A 24 -8.77 -3.29 15.52
C ILE A 24 -7.83 -4.48 15.73
N ASN A 25 -7.97 -5.55 14.95
CA ASN A 25 -7.09 -6.71 15.07
C ASN A 25 -5.68 -6.40 14.54
N LYS A 26 -5.58 -5.56 13.50
CA LYS A 26 -4.28 -5.06 13.03
C LYS A 26 -3.64 -4.16 14.08
N LEU A 27 -4.42 -3.32 14.76
CA LEU A 27 -3.93 -2.46 15.84
C LEU A 27 -3.41 -3.26 17.03
N ARG A 28 -4.09 -4.36 17.40
CA ARG A 28 -3.61 -5.28 18.44
C ARG A 28 -2.32 -6.00 18.03
N LYS A 29 -2.26 -6.50 16.79
CA LYS A 29 -1.08 -7.20 16.27
C LYS A 29 0.15 -6.28 16.21
N ILE A 30 -0.04 -5.00 15.87
CA ILE A 30 1.10 -4.08 15.77
C ILE A 30 1.67 -3.74 17.15
N GLN A 31 0.86 -3.58 18.19
CA GLN A 31 1.35 -3.40 19.57
C GLN A 31 2.20 -4.59 20.02
N HIS A 32 1.73 -5.79 19.71
CA HIS A 32 2.50 -7.01 20.02
C HIS A 32 3.81 -7.09 19.22
N TYR A 33 3.76 -6.74 17.95
CA TYR A 33 4.95 -6.71 17.06
C TYR A 33 6.00 -5.69 17.51
N LEU A 34 5.59 -4.54 18.02
CA LEU A 34 6.49 -3.48 18.47
C LEU A 34 7.08 -3.73 19.86
N GLY A 35 6.50 -4.64 20.64
CA GLY A 35 6.99 -5.01 21.97
C GLY A 35 6.86 -3.90 23.03
N GLN A 36 6.12 -2.84 22.73
CA GLN A 36 5.88 -1.73 23.65
C GLN A 36 4.49 -1.12 23.45
N GLN A 37 3.99 -0.48 24.48
CA GLN A 37 2.72 0.24 24.39
C GLN A 37 2.90 1.54 23.62
N ILE A 38 2.09 1.71 22.59
CA ILE A 38 2.00 2.92 21.78
C ILE A 38 0.54 3.32 21.63
N PHE A 39 0.32 4.58 21.30
CA PHE A 39 -1.04 5.05 21.02
C PHE A 39 -1.56 4.38 19.73
N THR A 40 -2.66 3.66 19.84
CA THR A 40 -3.39 3.10 18.70
C THR A 40 -4.86 3.49 18.76
N SER A 41 -5.46 3.79 17.63
CA SER A 41 -6.89 4.11 17.55
C SER A 41 -7.48 3.60 16.24
N VAL A 42 -8.72 3.13 16.29
CA VAL A 42 -9.52 3.06 15.08
C VAL A 42 -9.72 4.47 14.54
N ILE A 43 -9.90 4.59 13.23
CA ILE A 43 -10.07 5.87 12.59
C ILE A 43 -11.40 6.47 13.02
N HIS A 44 -11.30 7.51 13.85
CA HIS A 44 -12.43 8.31 14.32
C HIS A 44 -12.13 9.78 14.03
N PRO A 45 -13.03 10.54 13.40
CA PRO A 45 -12.78 11.89 12.91
C PRO A 45 -12.14 12.83 13.95
N THR A 46 -12.71 12.89 15.15
CA THR A 46 -12.19 13.79 16.22
C THR A 46 -10.80 13.39 16.72
N VAL A 47 -10.52 12.08 16.82
CA VAL A 47 -9.23 11.59 17.30
C VAL A 47 -8.16 11.79 16.23
N LEU A 48 -8.52 11.52 14.97
CA LEU A 48 -7.65 11.75 13.83
C LEU A 48 -7.32 13.22 13.68
N PHE A 49 -8.31 14.11 13.73
CA PHE A 49 -8.10 15.57 13.70
C PHE A 49 -7.06 16.04 14.72
N ARG A 50 -7.21 15.64 16.00
CA ARG A 50 -6.26 16.02 17.06
C ARG A 50 -4.85 15.47 16.83
N ALA A 51 -4.77 14.26 16.27
CA ALA A 51 -3.49 13.66 15.94
C ALA A 51 -2.80 14.40 14.79
N LEU A 52 -3.54 14.72 13.73
CA LEU A 52 -3.04 15.47 12.57
C LEU A 52 -2.55 16.85 12.94
N ALA A 53 -3.35 17.61 13.72
CA ALA A 53 -3.00 18.97 14.16
C ALA A 53 -1.72 19.03 15.01
N SER A 54 -1.33 17.91 15.64
CA SER A 54 -0.12 17.83 16.48
C SER A 54 1.06 17.15 15.81
N ALA A 55 0.85 16.51 14.66
CA ALA A 55 1.88 15.71 14.00
C ALA A 55 2.94 16.58 13.32
N ASP A 56 4.19 16.13 13.38
CA ASP A 56 5.32 16.69 12.64
C ASP A 56 5.54 15.93 11.33
N ALA A 57 5.20 14.62 11.30
CA ALA A 57 5.23 13.79 10.09
C ALA A 57 4.09 12.77 10.09
N ILE A 58 3.54 12.50 8.92
CA ILE A 58 2.48 11.52 8.73
C ILE A 58 2.86 10.60 7.58
N ILE A 59 2.68 9.30 7.78
CA ILE A 59 2.89 8.28 6.76
C ILE A 59 1.54 7.65 6.42
N GLY A 60 1.05 7.90 5.21
CA GLY A 60 -0.16 7.28 4.65
C GLY A 60 0.19 5.95 3.98
N ASN A 61 -0.49 4.87 4.38
CA ASN A 61 -0.32 3.54 3.81
C ASN A 61 -1.61 2.72 3.90
N LEU A 62 -2.73 3.35 3.63
CA LEU A 62 -4.02 2.69 3.59
C LEU A 62 -4.39 2.36 2.14
N ARG A 63 -4.88 1.16 1.92
CA ARG A 63 -5.40 0.77 0.62
C ARG A 63 -6.86 1.19 0.50
N TYR A 64 -7.21 1.74 -0.64
CA TYR A 64 -8.60 1.95 -1.02
C TYR A 64 -9.33 0.61 -1.05
N ILE A 65 -10.45 0.54 -0.35
CA ILE A 65 -11.37 -0.62 -0.41
C ILE A 65 -12.60 -0.14 -1.18
N ASN A 66 -12.98 -0.87 -2.22
CA ASN A 66 -14.16 -0.55 -3.03
C ASN A 66 -15.38 -0.25 -2.13
N GLY A 67 -15.99 0.93 -2.33
CA GLY A 67 -17.14 1.40 -1.54
C GLY A 67 -16.81 2.23 -0.30
N SER A 68 -15.53 2.44 0.03
CA SER A 68 -15.12 3.40 1.07
C SER A 68 -14.92 4.81 0.50
N GLU A 69 -14.82 5.81 1.37
CA GLU A 69 -14.43 7.16 0.96
C GLU A 69 -13.07 7.12 0.24
N ARG A 70 -12.96 7.89 -0.84
CA ARG A 70 -11.78 7.89 -1.71
C ARG A 70 -10.50 8.30 -0.97
N PHE A 71 -10.62 9.21 0.00
CA PHE A 71 -9.49 9.69 0.80
C PHE A 71 -9.79 9.50 2.29
N MET A 72 -8.73 9.17 3.04
CA MET A 72 -8.80 9.08 4.49
C MET A 72 -8.72 10.46 5.16
N VAL A 73 -7.96 11.38 4.55
CA VAL A 73 -7.70 12.72 5.08
C VAL A 73 -8.07 13.73 4.01
N SER A 74 -9.11 14.52 4.29
CA SER A 74 -9.57 15.60 3.40
C SER A 74 -8.59 16.77 3.38
N GLU A 75 -8.73 17.64 2.39
CA GLU A 75 -7.95 18.87 2.27
C GLU A 75 -8.14 19.79 3.49
N GLU A 76 -9.36 19.87 4.03
CA GLU A 76 -9.64 20.63 5.24
C GLU A 76 -8.84 20.11 6.44
N LEU A 77 -8.73 18.79 6.58
CA LEU A 77 -7.92 18.21 7.66
C LEU A 77 -6.43 18.48 7.46
N VAL A 78 -5.94 18.41 6.24
CA VAL A 78 -4.54 18.76 5.93
C VAL A 78 -4.24 20.22 6.29
N LYS A 79 -5.13 21.16 6.01
CA LYS A 79 -4.97 22.58 6.37
C LYS A 79 -4.81 22.83 7.88
N THR A 80 -5.23 21.89 8.73
CA THR A 80 -5.11 22.02 10.19
C THR A 80 -3.75 21.59 10.75
N MET A 81 -2.93 20.96 9.91
CA MET A 81 -1.59 20.51 10.29
C MET A 81 -0.64 21.67 10.54
N LYS A 82 0.43 21.40 11.27
CA LYS A 82 1.50 22.38 11.48
C LYS A 82 2.20 22.71 10.17
N LYS A 83 2.44 23.99 9.91
CA LYS A 83 3.29 24.40 8.80
C LYS A 83 4.69 23.81 8.94
N GLY A 84 5.25 23.32 7.84
CA GLY A 84 6.52 22.63 7.81
C GLY A 84 6.44 21.14 8.18
N SER A 85 5.26 20.63 8.56
CA SER A 85 5.08 19.18 8.73
C SER A 85 5.16 18.43 7.39
N VAL A 86 5.41 17.13 7.47
CA VAL A 86 5.67 16.30 6.29
C VAL A 86 4.59 15.22 6.15
N ILE A 87 4.06 15.08 4.95
CA ILE A 87 3.21 13.97 4.52
C ILE A 87 4.01 13.07 3.58
N VAL A 88 4.07 11.77 3.90
CA VAL A 88 4.59 10.73 3.01
C VAL A 88 3.44 9.80 2.63
N ASP A 89 2.94 9.90 1.40
CA ASP A 89 1.87 9.02 0.93
C ASP A 89 2.44 7.84 0.13
N LEU A 90 2.45 6.66 0.76
CA LEU A 90 2.96 5.42 0.19
C LEU A 90 1.93 4.69 -0.69
N SER A 91 0.71 5.16 -0.72
CA SER A 91 -0.40 4.58 -1.49
C SER A 91 -0.87 5.50 -2.63
N VAL A 92 -0.08 6.50 -2.98
CA VAL A 92 -0.44 7.49 -4.03
C VAL A 92 -0.78 6.85 -5.36
N ASP A 93 -0.13 5.75 -5.74
CA ASP A 93 -0.39 4.95 -6.95
C ASP A 93 -1.73 4.18 -6.89
N GLN A 94 -2.32 4.04 -5.71
CA GLN A 94 -3.61 3.38 -5.49
C GLN A 94 -4.73 4.37 -5.12
N GLY A 95 -4.54 5.64 -5.44
CA GLY A 95 -5.49 6.72 -5.16
C GLY A 95 -5.12 7.62 -3.98
N GLY A 96 -4.12 7.24 -3.19
CA GLY A 96 -3.61 8.04 -2.07
C GLY A 96 -4.44 7.98 -0.80
N CYS A 97 -3.84 8.35 0.32
CA CYS A 97 -4.52 8.50 1.60
C CYS A 97 -5.04 9.92 1.83
N PHE A 98 -4.45 10.90 1.17
CA PHE A 98 -4.75 12.31 1.36
C PHE A 98 -5.35 12.90 0.08
N GLU A 99 -6.39 13.68 0.21
CA GLU A 99 -7.00 14.40 -0.92
C GLU A 99 -6.02 15.38 -1.60
N THR A 100 -5.02 15.83 -0.84
CA THR A 100 -3.96 16.73 -1.33
C THR A 100 -2.80 16.02 -2.02
N SER A 101 -2.77 14.68 -2.02
CA SER A 101 -1.69 13.90 -2.66
C SER A 101 -1.70 14.05 -4.17
N GLU A 102 -0.52 14.32 -4.73
CA GLU A 102 -0.29 14.38 -6.18
C GLU A 102 0.86 13.44 -6.53
N CYS A 103 0.63 12.52 -7.47
CA CYS A 103 1.67 11.60 -7.91
C CYS A 103 2.88 12.36 -8.50
N ARG A 104 4.06 12.13 -7.93
CA ARG A 104 5.33 12.75 -8.33
C ARG A 104 6.33 11.68 -8.76
N ASN A 105 7.41 12.10 -9.37
CA ASN A 105 8.51 11.23 -9.79
C ASN A 105 9.77 11.48 -8.94
N LEU A 106 10.77 10.60 -9.10
CA LEU A 106 12.01 10.68 -8.33
C LEU A 106 12.89 11.91 -8.66
N SER A 107 12.69 12.54 -9.83
CA SER A 107 13.41 13.75 -10.20
C SER A 107 12.84 15.01 -9.54
N ASN A 108 11.53 14.99 -9.22
CA ASN A 108 10.86 16.07 -8.50
C ASN A 108 9.90 15.46 -7.46
N PRO A 109 10.44 14.88 -6.36
CA PRO A 109 9.69 14.00 -5.46
C PRO A 109 8.82 14.74 -4.45
N VAL A 110 9.07 16.03 -4.25
CA VAL A 110 8.48 16.83 -3.16
C VAL A 110 7.73 18.03 -3.73
N PHE A 111 6.62 18.36 -3.11
CA PHE A 111 5.91 19.61 -3.34
C PHE A 111 5.34 20.14 -2.01
N GLU A 112 5.01 21.42 -1.98
CA GLU A 112 4.39 22.06 -0.85
C GLU A 112 2.95 22.46 -1.17
N LYS A 113 2.02 22.17 -0.25
CA LYS A 113 0.63 22.61 -0.32
C LYS A 113 0.16 23.01 1.08
N PHE A 114 -0.38 24.21 1.22
CA PHE A 114 -0.81 24.80 2.50
C PHE A 114 0.31 24.94 3.56
N GLY A 115 1.55 25.04 3.16
CA GLY A 115 2.70 25.06 4.07
C GLY A 115 3.11 23.67 4.58
N ILE A 116 2.56 22.58 4.01
CA ILE A 116 2.87 21.20 4.34
C ILE A 116 3.65 20.56 3.19
N ILE A 117 4.74 19.90 3.53
CA ILE A 117 5.62 19.23 2.57
C ILE A 117 5.04 17.86 2.25
N HIS A 118 4.84 17.57 0.97
CA HIS A 118 4.32 16.29 0.49
C HIS A 118 5.42 15.52 -0.24
N TYR A 119 5.61 14.25 0.12
CA TYR A 119 6.39 13.27 -0.63
C TYR A 119 5.43 12.18 -1.12
N CYS A 120 5.12 12.18 -2.40
CA CYS A 120 4.08 11.33 -3.01
C CYS A 120 4.63 10.64 -4.26
N VAL A 121 5.73 9.87 -4.09
CA VAL A 121 6.36 9.13 -5.18
C VAL A 121 5.97 7.66 -5.09
N PRO A 122 5.36 7.09 -6.14
CA PRO A 122 5.05 5.66 -6.19
C PRO A 122 6.33 4.83 -6.18
N ASN A 123 6.21 3.57 -5.76
CA ASN A 123 7.34 2.63 -5.73
C ASN A 123 8.55 3.16 -4.94
N ILE A 124 8.31 3.59 -3.69
CA ILE A 124 9.37 4.10 -2.80
C ILE A 124 10.54 3.11 -2.63
N SER A 125 10.31 1.81 -2.82
CA SER A 125 11.32 0.76 -2.78
C SER A 125 12.44 0.96 -3.83
N ALA A 126 12.16 1.68 -4.92
CA ALA A 126 13.18 2.04 -5.92
C ALA A 126 14.30 2.94 -5.36
N ARG A 127 14.07 3.63 -4.23
CA ARG A 127 15.11 4.42 -3.53
C ARG A 127 16.21 3.56 -2.90
N VAL A 128 15.91 2.29 -2.66
CA VAL A 128 16.85 1.28 -2.13
C VAL A 128 16.98 0.11 -3.11
N GLY A 129 17.20 0.43 -4.39
CA GLY A 129 17.11 -0.49 -5.52
C GLY A 129 17.87 -1.80 -5.35
N ARG A 130 19.11 -1.77 -4.81
CA ARG A 130 19.89 -2.98 -4.56
C ARG A 130 19.16 -3.93 -3.58
N THR A 131 18.72 -3.42 -2.44
CA THR A 131 18.02 -4.20 -1.42
C THR A 131 16.69 -4.74 -1.95
N SER A 132 15.93 -3.90 -2.66
CA SER A 132 14.65 -4.27 -3.24
C SER A 132 14.80 -5.34 -4.32
N SER A 133 15.79 -5.21 -5.21
CA SER A 133 16.06 -6.19 -6.26
C SER A 133 16.51 -7.53 -5.69
N MET A 134 17.36 -7.53 -4.67
CA MET A 134 17.76 -8.76 -3.98
C MET A 134 16.58 -9.43 -3.29
N ALA A 135 15.73 -8.67 -2.61
CA ALA A 135 14.53 -9.22 -1.96
C ALA A 135 13.57 -9.84 -2.98
N LEU A 136 13.31 -9.15 -4.08
CA LEU A 136 12.49 -9.68 -5.18
C LEU A 136 13.12 -10.93 -5.81
N SER A 137 14.43 -10.91 -6.09
CA SER A 137 15.14 -12.06 -6.64
C SER A 137 15.03 -13.30 -5.74
N ASN A 138 15.19 -13.13 -4.44
CA ASN A 138 15.06 -14.23 -3.48
C ASN A 138 13.65 -14.85 -3.45
N ILE A 139 12.62 -14.05 -3.75
CA ILE A 139 11.23 -14.51 -3.82
C ILE A 139 10.93 -15.15 -5.19
N PHE A 140 11.31 -14.48 -6.28
CA PHE A 140 10.91 -14.90 -7.62
C PHE A 140 11.76 -16.04 -8.18
N THR A 141 13.05 -16.12 -7.84
CA THR A 141 13.93 -17.18 -8.37
C THR A 141 13.40 -18.59 -8.08
N PRO A 142 13.06 -18.99 -6.84
CA PRO A 142 12.51 -20.33 -6.59
C PRO A 142 11.15 -20.55 -7.30
N ILE A 143 10.35 -19.49 -7.47
CA ILE A 143 9.08 -19.58 -8.19
C ILE A 143 9.33 -19.87 -9.68
N ILE A 144 10.25 -19.14 -10.31
CA ILE A 144 10.58 -19.33 -11.73
C ILE A 144 11.19 -20.71 -11.96
N LEU A 145 12.07 -21.17 -11.09
CA LEU A 145 12.64 -22.51 -11.18
C LEU A 145 11.57 -23.59 -11.08
N LYS A 146 10.65 -23.46 -10.11
CA LYS A 146 9.51 -24.38 -9.98
C LYS A 146 8.61 -24.40 -11.22
N ILE A 147 8.35 -23.26 -11.85
CA ILE A 147 7.61 -23.19 -13.11
C ILE A 147 8.37 -23.91 -14.21
N GLY A 148 9.69 -23.74 -14.30
CA GLY A 148 10.54 -24.45 -15.26
C GLY A 148 10.52 -25.97 -15.07
N GLU A 149 10.59 -26.43 -13.82
CA GLU A 149 10.52 -27.85 -13.45
C GLU A 149 9.15 -28.47 -13.78
N SER A 150 8.06 -27.73 -13.58
CA SER A 150 6.70 -28.20 -13.90
C SER A 150 6.43 -28.33 -15.42
N GLY A 151 7.30 -27.75 -16.24
CA GLY A 151 7.19 -27.76 -17.70
C GLY A 151 6.02 -26.94 -18.27
N SER A 152 5.18 -26.33 -17.41
CA SER A 152 4.00 -25.58 -17.85
C SER A 152 3.62 -24.45 -16.89
N VAL A 153 3.56 -23.23 -17.42
CA VAL A 153 3.00 -22.06 -16.70
C VAL A 153 1.52 -22.30 -16.36
N LYS A 154 0.77 -22.95 -17.25
CA LYS A 154 -0.64 -23.30 -17.04
C LYS A 154 -0.81 -24.19 -15.81
N GLN A 155 -0.01 -25.25 -15.69
CA GLN A 155 -0.04 -26.14 -14.53
C GLN A 155 0.28 -25.37 -13.23
N SER A 156 1.29 -24.51 -13.25
CA SER A 156 1.65 -23.68 -12.09
C SER A 156 0.53 -22.74 -11.67
N ILE A 157 -0.24 -22.18 -12.62
CA ILE A 157 -1.42 -21.36 -12.34
C ILE A 157 -2.55 -22.24 -11.75
N ALA A 158 -2.77 -23.44 -12.28
CA ALA A 158 -3.77 -24.37 -11.78
C ALA A 158 -3.48 -24.80 -10.33
N ASP A 159 -2.23 -25.03 -9.99
CA ASP A 159 -1.80 -25.56 -8.69
C ASP A 159 -1.69 -24.49 -7.60
N SER A 160 -1.60 -23.20 -7.96
CA SER A 160 -1.37 -22.12 -7.02
C SER A 160 -2.46 -21.05 -7.04
N SER A 161 -3.15 -20.88 -5.91
CA SER A 161 -4.12 -19.78 -5.75
C SER A 161 -3.46 -18.41 -5.89
N GLY A 162 -2.21 -18.26 -5.46
CA GLY A 162 -1.45 -17.01 -5.60
C GLY A 162 -1.23 -16.65 -7.08
N PHE A 163 -0.88 -17.61 -7.91
CA PHE A 163 -0.72 -17.37 -9.35
C PHE A 163 -2.05 -17.08 -10.03
N ARG A 164 -3.14 -17.78 -9.64
CA ARG A 164 -4.48 -17.47 -10.16
C ARG A 164 -4.90 -16.03 -9.86
N HIS A 165 -4.70 -15.56 -8.63
CA HIS A 165 -5.04 -14.18 -8.25
C HIS A 165 -4.12 -13.13 -8.89
N GLY A 166 -2.88 -13.51 -9.22
CA GLY A 166 -1.92 -12.64 -9.89
C GLY A 166 -2.04 -12.63 -11.43
N ALA A 167 -2.83 -13.51 -12.01
CA ALA A 167 -3.02 -13.56 -13.46
C ALA A 167 -3.94 -12.41 -13.92
N PHE A 168 -3.51 -11.63 -14.89
CA PHE A 168 -4.33 -10.60 -15.53
C PHE A 168 -4.97 -11.11 -16.82
N VAL A 169 -4.20 -11.83 -17.62
CA VAL A 169 -4.63 -12.41 -18.89
C VAL A 169 -4.23 -13.89 -18.92
N PHE A 170 -5.13 -14.75 -19.36
CA PHE A 170 -4.89 -16.16 -19.54
C PHE A 170 -5.40 -16.61 -20.92
N ASN A 171 -4.53 -17.17 -21.75
CA ASN A 171 -4.86 -17.56 -23.14
C ASN A 171 -5.54 -16.45 -23.96
N GLY A 172 -5.09 -15.20 -23.81
CA GLY A 172 -5.66 -14.04 -24.50
C GLY A 172 -6.96 -13.50 -23.91
N VAL A 173 -7.47 -14.09 -22.83
CA VAL A 173 -8.71 -13.68 -22.17
C VAL A 173 -8.39 -12.92 -20.88
N MET A 174 -9.03 -11.76 -20.66
CA MET A 174 -8.93 -11.03 -19.39
C MET A 174 -9.54 -11.85 -18.26
N VAL A 175 -8.78 -12.09 -17.19
CA VAL A 175 -9.23 -12.87 -16.02
C VAL A 175 -9.19 -12.08 -14.71
N ASN A 176 -8.63 -10.88 -14.73
CA ASN A 176 -8.64 -9.99 -13.58
C ASN A 176 -9.79 -9.00 -13.72
N ARG A 177 -10.82 -9.17 -12.88
CA ARG A 177 -12.04 -8.34 -12.92
C ARG A 177 -11.74 -6.86 -12.68
N LEU A 178 -10.88 -6.52 -11.72
CA LEU A 178 -10.58 -5.11 -11.39
C LEU A 178 -9.94 -4.39 -12.57
N ILE A 179 -9.02 -5.05 -13.26
CA ILE A 179 -8.38 -4.50 -14.45
C ILE A 179 -9.36 -4.47 -15.62
N GLY A 180 -10.18 -5.51 -15.78
CA GLY A 180 -11.22 -5.53 -16.80
C GLY A 180 -12.19 -4.37 -16.64
N ASP A 181 -12.73 -4.16 -15.44
CA ASP A 181 -13.66 -3.07 -15.13
C ASP A 181 -13.01 -1.69 -15.37
N TYR A 182 -11.73 -1.51 -14.99
CA TYR A 182 -11.00 -0.27 -15.20
C TYR A 182 -10.83 0.10 -16.68
N PHE A 183 -10.58 -0.88 -17.55
CA PHE A 183 -10.39 -0.67 -18.98
C PHE A 183 -11.67 -0.91 -19.82
N GLY A 184 -12.80 -1.23 -19.20
CA GLY A 184 -14.04 -1.56 -19.92
C GLY A 184 -13.97 -2.87 -20.71
N ILE A 185 -13.13 -3.80 -20.28
CA ILE A 185 -12.94 -5.12 -20.91
C ILE A 185 -13.65 -6.17 -20.08
N SER A 186 -14.49 -7.01 -20.73
CA SER A 186 -15.14 -8.13 -20.06
C SER A 186 -14.11 -9.13 -19.53
N SER A 187 -14.25 -9.55 -18.29
CA SER A 187 -13.38 -10.54 -17.66
C SER A 187 -14.10 -11.86 -17.42
N ASN A 188 -13.38 -12.97 -17.53
CA ASN A 188 -13.87 -14.31 -17.25
C ASN A 188 -13.21 -14.88 -15.99
N ASP A 189 -13.89 -15.81 -15.32
CA ASP A 189 -13.31 -16.51 -14.19
C ASP A 189 -12.22 -17.49 -14.68
N ILE A 190 -11.01 -17.33 -14.10
CA ILE A 190 -9.87 -18.17 -14.48
C ILE A 190 -10.10 -19.65 -14.10
N GLY A 191 -10.88 -19.93 -13.05
CA GLY A 191 -11.22 -21.30 -12.66
C GLY A 191 -12.03 -22.02 -13.72
N LEU A 192 -12.98 -21.32 -14.36
CA LEU A 192 -13.75 -21.87 -15.48
C LEU A 192 -12.87 -22.17 -16.71
N LEU A 193 -11.93 -21.27 -17.01
CA LEU A 193 -11.00 -21.47 -18.12
C LEU A 193 -10.02 -22.63 -17.87
N LEU A 194 -9.63 -22.86 -16.62
CA LEU A 194 -8.76 -23.98 -16.25
C LEU A 194 -9.51 -25.32 -16.27
N ALA A 195 -10.80 -25.34 -15.93
CA ALA A 195 -11.63 -26.54 -15.91
C ALA A 195 -12.06 -27.01 -17.32
N GLY A 196 -12.05 -26.12 -18.31
CA GLY A 196 -12.42 -26.41 -19.69
C GLY A 196 -11.30 -27.03 -20.55
N PHE A 197 -10.20 -27.40 -19.94
CA PHE A 197 -9.04 -28.04 -20.53
C PHE A 197 -8.62 -29.23 -19.68
#